data_9cad5d2506cec087f37eb0f9a9808148
#
_entry.id   9cad5d2506cec087f37eb0f9a9808148
#
_cell.length_a   1.000
_cell.length_b   1.000
_cell.length_c   1.000
_cell.angle_alpha   90.00
_cell.angle_beta   90.00
_cell.angle_gamma   90.00
#
_symmetry.space_group_name_H-M   'P 1'
#
loop_
_entity.id
_entity.type
_entity.pdbx_description
1 polymer ?
#
loop_
_entity_poly.entity_id
_entity_poly.type
_entity_poly.pdbx_seq_one_letter_code
_entity_poly.pdbx_strand_id
1 'polypeptide(L)'
;EDAYEALKDELALEVEPARHSLFRALAASGAVTDSEASLEGLVHGLARTATRISPILDFRSRLEDLAVPVRLIHGRQDRLIPFSETVKLAQSLPPSADSKVFLTGMFSHSQPDSARARLGEIRERVWFIYLMAEILGLL
;
A
#
# COMPACT_ATOMS: atom_id res chain seq x y z
N GLU A 1 21.55 -0.45 -13.44
CA GLU A 1 21.51 -1.69 -12.63
C GLU A 1 22.86 -1.89 -11.90
N ASP A 2 23.99 -1.82 -12.61
CA ASP A 2 25.33 -2.03 -12.03
C ASP A 2 25.70 -1.03 -10.91
N ALA A 3 25.25 0.22 -10.98
CA ALA A 3 25.54 1.24 -9.96
C ALA A 3 24.84 0.93 -8.62
N TYR A 4 23.67 0.28 -8.67
CA TYR A 4 22.95 -0.13 -7.45
C TYR A 4 23.58 -1.34 -6.78
N GLU A 5 24.15 -2.27 -7.55
CA GLU A 5 24.85 -3.43 -6.98
C GLU A 5 26.13 -2.99 -6.25
N ALA A 6 26.91 -2.08 -6.85
CA ALA A 6 28.08 -1.52 -6.20
C ALA A 6 27.74 -0.79 -4.89
N LEU A 7 26.63 -0.03 -4.86
CA LEU A 7 26.15 0.64 -3.65
C LEU A 7 25.71 -0.35 -2.58
N LYS A 8 25.07 -1.45 -2.95
CA LYS A 8 24.69 -2.51 -2.00
C LYS A 8 25.88 -3.17 -1.35
N ASP A 9 26.94 -3.44 -2.12
CA ASP A 9 28.17 -4.02 -1.60
C ASP A 9 28.87 -3.04 -0.62
N GLU A 10 28.87 -1.75 -0.91
CA GLU A 10 29.39 -0.72 -0.03
C GLU A 10 28.59 -0.64 1.27
N LEU A 11 27.25 -0.57 1.17
CA LEU A 11 26.36 -0.54 2.34
C LEU A 11 26.44 -1.83 3.17
N ALA A 12 26.70 -2.97 2.55
CA ALA A 12 26.87 -4.22 3.26
C ALA A 12 28.06 -4.19 4.23
N LEU A 13 29.11 -3.40 3.94
CA LEU A 13 30.27 -3.24 4.81
C LEU A 13 29.93 -2.48 6.11
N GLU A 14 28.90 -1.63 6.09
CA GLU A 14 28.44 -0.88 7.26
C GLU A 14 27.48 -1.70 8.14
N VAL A 15 26.96 -2.81 7.61
CA VAL A 15 26.03 -3.69 8.35
C VAL A 15 26.83 -4.65 9.24
N GLU A 16 26.37 -4.83 10.47
CA GLU A 16 26.94 -5.81 11.39
C GLU A 16 26.97 -7.22 10.75
N PRO A 17 28.09 -7.99 10.82
CA PRO A 17 28.24 -9.28 10.13
C PRO A 17 27.09 -10.27 10.39
N ALA A 18 26.54 -10.29 11.61
CA ALA A 18 25.40 -11.13 11.98
C ALA A 18 24.11 -10.81 11.19
N ARG A 19 24.04 -9.63 10.57
CA ARG A 19 22.88 -9.14 9.79
C ARG A 19 23.11 -9.13 8.29
N HIS A 20 24.28 -9.53 7.79
CA HIS A 20 24.59 -9.52 6.36
C HIS A 20 23.64 -10.38 5.52
N SER A 21 23.27 -11.58 6.01
CA SER A 21 22.32 -12.44 5.29
C SER A 21 20.95 -11.79 5.14
N LEU A 22 20.48 -11.11 6.19
CA LEU A 22 19.23 -10.37 6.20
C LEU A 22 19.29 -9.17 5.25
N PHE A 23 20.38 -8.38 5.32
CA PHE A 23 20.58 -7.25 4.42
C PHE A 23 20.56 -7.68 2.96
N ARG A 24 21.30 -8.74 2.60
CA ARG A 24 21.33 -9.27 1.23
C ARG A 24 19.97 -9.77 0.77
N ALA A 25 19.21 -10.44 1.62
CA ALA A 25 17.85 -10.89 1.29
C ALA A 25 16.90 -9.72 1.00
N LEU A 26 17.00 -8.62 1.77
CA LEU A 26 16.19 -7.42 1.58
C LEU A 26 16.64 -6.55 0.40
N ALA A 27 17.94 -6.55 0.09
CA ALA A 27 18.52 -5.75 -0.98
C ALA A 27 18.57 -6.47 -2.34
N ALA A 28 18.15 -7.74 -2.42
CA ALA A 28 18.16 -8.52 -3.65
C ALA A 28 17.29 -7.88 -4.74
N SER A 29 17.88 -7.64 -5.92
CA SER A 29 17.19 -7.11 -7.10
C SER A 29 16.83 -8.25 -8.05
N GLY A 30 15.88 -9.10 -7.71
CA GLY A 30 15.47 -10.18 -8.60
C GLY A 30 14.62 -11.22 -7.88
N ALA A 31 14.04 -12.15 -8.64
CA ALA A 31 13.30 -13.27 -8.08
C ALA A 31 14.23 -14.10 -7.20
N VAL A 32 14.05 -14.03 -5.90
CA VAL A 32 14.76 -14.83 -4.92
C VAL A 32 14.16 -16.23 -4.97
N THR A 33 14.66 -17.07 -5.86
CA THR A 33 14.10 -18.39 -6.13
C THR A 33 14.34 -19.41 -5.03
N ASP A 34 15.35 -19.21 -4.18
CA ASP A 34 15.74 -20.22 -3.17
C ASP A 34 15.40 -19.83 -1.71
N SER A 35 14.74 -18.71 -1.46
CA SER A 35 14.43 -18.27 -0.11
C SER A 35 13.03 -17.62 0.06
N GLU A 36 12.07 -17.90 -0.82
CA GLU A 36 10.71 -17.34 -0.66
C GLU A 36 10.13 -17.66 0.72
N ALA A 37 10.27 -18.91 1.19
CA ALA A 37 9.83 -19.28 2.53
C ALA A 37 10.59 -18.55 3.65
N SER A 38 11.87 -18.23 3.44
CA SER A 38 12.68 -17.48 4.40
C SER A 38 12.30 -16.00 4.41
N LEU A 39 12.02 -15.42 3.24
CA LEU A 39 11.58 -14.03 3.09
C LEU A 39 10.17 -13.83 3.69
N GLU A 40 9.27 -14.76 3.42
CA GLU A 40 7.91 -14.75 3.97
C GLU A 40 7.93 -14.87 5.49
N GLY A 41 8.73 -15.78 6.03
CA GLY A 41 8.96 -15.92 7.47
C GLY A 41 9.52 -14.65 8.11
N LEU A 42 10.44 -13.95 7.42
CA LEU A 42 10.99 -12.69 7.83
C LEU A 42 9.94 -11.57 7.83
N VAL A 43 9.16 -11.44 6.73
CA VAL A 43 8.09 -10.44 6.63
C VAL A 43 7.07 -10.63 7.75
N HIS A 44 6.64 -11.86 8.00
CA HIS A 44 5.75 -12.17 9.12
C HIS A 44 6.37 -11.90 10.49
N GLY A 45 7.66 -12.16 10.65
CA GLY A 45 8.42 -11.84 11.87
C GLY A 45 8.48 -10.34 12.13
N LEU A 46 8.80 -9.56 11.11
CA LEU A 46 8.85 -8.10 11.15
C LEU A 46 7.46 -7.51 11.44
N ALA A 47 6.43 -7.98 10.76
CA ALA A 47 5.04 -7.53 10.98
C ALA A 47 4.60 -7.78 12.43
N ARG A 48 4.80 -8.99 12.97
CA ARG A 48 4.50 -9.31 14.36
C ARG A 48 5.30 -8.46 15.36
N THR A 49 6.56 -8.18 15.05
CA THR A 49 7.39 -7.33 15.90
C THR A 49 6.92 -5.89 15.87
N ALA A 50 6.61 -5.36 14.69
CA ALA A 50 6.08 -4.02 14.52
C ALA A 50 4.76 -3.81 15.27
N THR A 51 3.81 -4.74 15.15
CA THR A 51 2.51 -4.67 15.88
C THR A 51 2.67 -4.83 17.39
N ARG A 52 3.68 -5.59 17.84
CA ARG A 52 3.99 -5.70 19.28
C ARG A 52 4.58 -4.41 19.84
N ILE A 53 5.45 -3.72 19.09
CA ILE A 53 6.06 -2.44 19.49
C ILE A 53 5.04 -1.30 19.41
N SER A 54 4.22 -1.32 18.39
CA SER A 54 3.19 -0.31 18.13
C SER A 54 1.83 -0.98 17.80
N PRO A 55 1.03 -1.28 18.84
CA PRO A 55 -0.28 -1.94 18.64
C PRO A 55 -1.25 -1.18 17.75
N ILE A 56 -1.01 0.12 17.54
CA ILE A 56 -1.81 0.95 16.62
C ILE A 56 -1.68 0.48 15.16
N LEU A 57 -0.62 -0.27 14.81
CA LEU A 57 -0.42 -0.83 13.47
C LEU A 57 -1.36 -2.02 13.18
N ASP A 58 -1.92 -2.65 14.22
CA ASP A 58 -3.01 -3.63 14.07
C ASP A 58 -4.30 -3.04 14.61
N PHE A 59 -4.99 -2.31 13.76
CA PHE A 59 -6.24 -1.63 14.10
C PHE A 59 -7.49 -2.51 13.89
N ARG A 60 -7.35 -3.76 13.44
CA ARG A 60 -8.48 -4.64 13.09
C ARG A 60 -9.50 -4.79 14.21
N SER A 61 -9.03 -4.99 15.44
CA SER A 61 -9.91 -5.08 16.61
C SER A 61 -10.70 -3.81 16.92
N ARG A 62 -10.25 -2.65 16.41
CA ARG A 62 -10.92 -1.36 16.60
C ARG A 62 -11.91 -1.06 15.48
N LEU A 63 -11.85 -1.80 14.37
CA LEU A 63 -12.78 -1.62 13.26
C LEU A 63 -14.15 -2.24 13.55
N GLU A 64 -14.22 -3.24 14.43
CA GLU A 64 -15.45 -3.97 14.74
C GLU A 64 -16.55 -3.06 15.32
N ASP A 65 -16.16 -2.02 16.06
CA ASP A 65 -17.07 -1.07 16.70
C ASP A 65 -17.32 0.18 15.83
N LEU A 66 -16.84 0.21 14.60
CA LEU A 66 -16.93 1.38 13.74
C LEU A 66 -18.38 1.58 13.24
N ALA A 67 -19.00 2.68 13.65
CA ALA A 67 -20.38 3.01 13.32
C ALA A 67 -20.52 4.35 12.56
N VAL A 68 -19.47 4.76 11.88
CA VAL A 68 -19.46 5.98 11.06
C VAL A 68 -19.25 5.64 9.59
N PRO A 69 -19.80 6.42 8.64
CA PRO A 69 -19.57 6.22 7.22
C PRO A 69 -18.08 6.28 6.88
N VAL A 70 -17.57 5.24 6.19
CA VAL A 70 -16.17 5.16 5.79
C VAL A 70 -16.04 5.30 4.28
N ARG A 71 -15.17 6.19 3.82
CA ARG A 71 -14.87 6.40 2.41
C ARG A 71 -13.39 6.12 2.18
N LEU A 72 -13.10 5.05 1.46
CA LEU A 72 -11.75 4.60 1.15
C LEU A 72 -11.39 5.05 -0.26
N ILE A 73 -10.33 5.84 -0.39
CA ILE A 73 -9.85 6.35 -1.67
C ILE A 73 -8.47 5.77 -1.93
N HIS A 74 -8.24 5.17 -3.10
CA HIS A 74 -6.96 4.58 -3.46
C HIS A 74 -6.59 4.86 -4.91
N GLY A 75 -5.30 5.09 -5.17
CA GLY A 75 -4.75 5.24 -6.50
C GLY A 75 -4.76 3.89 -7.23
N ARG A 76 -5.44 3.80 -8.38
CA ARG A 76 -5.53 2.55 -9.16
C ARG A 76 -4.17 2.01 -9.59
N GLN A 77 -3.17 2.89 -9.76
CA GLN A 77 -1.82 2.56 -10.22
C GLN A 77 -0.78 2.72 -9.11
N ASP A 78 -1.19 2.66 -7.86
CA ASP A 78 -0.25 2.65 -6.74
C ASP A 78 0.61 1.38 -6.83
N ARG A 79 1.92 1.58 -6.91
CA ARG A 79 2.90 0.49 -7.03
C ARG A 79 3.48 0.07 -5.68
N LEU A 80 3.28 0.89 -4.65
CA LEU A 80 3.77 0.61 -3.31
C LEU A 80 2.75 -0.23 -2.53
N ILE A 81 1.49 0.19 -2.58
CA ILE A 81 0.39 -0.52 -1.92
C ILE A 81 -0.64 -0.88 -3.00
N PRO A 82 -0.83 -2.15 -3.31
CA PRO A 82 -1.85 -2.58 -4.26
C PRO A 82 -3.26 -2.17 -3.79
N PHE A 83 -4.10 -1.69 -4.70
CA PHE A 83 -5.49 -1.31 -4.36
C PHE A 83 -6.32 -2.47 -3.79
N SER A 84 -5.90 -3.72 -4.02
CA SER A 84 -6.49 -4.92 -3.42
C SER A 84 -6.48 -4.87 -1.89
N GLU A 85 -5.50 -4.20 -1.27
CA GLU A 85 -5.43 -4.05 0.18
C GLU A 85 -6.56 -3.14 0.70
N THR A 86 -6.89 -2.07 -0.06
CA THR A 86 -8.04 -1.23 0.25
C THR A 86 -9.37 -1.98 0.12
N VAL A 87 -9.48 -2.86 -0.88
CA VAL A 87 -10.67 -3.72 -1.03
C VAL A 87 -10.79 -4.70 0.14
N LYS A 88 -9.69 -5.34 0.55
CA LYS A 88 -9.66 -6.22 1.73
C LYS A 88 -10.04 -5.46 3.00
N LEU A 89 -9.52 -4.24 3.17
CA LEU A 89 -9.88 -3.37 4.29
C LEU A 89 -11.39 -3.10 4.31
N ALA A 90 -11.96 -2.70 3.17
CA ALA A 90 -13.40 -2.46 3.06
C ALA A 90 -14.24 -3.69 3.44
N GLN A 91 -13.78 -4.89 3.03
CA GLN A 91 -14.44 -6.16 3.37
C GLN A 91 -14.34 -6.52 4.85
N SER A 92 -13.33 -6.01 5.55
CA SER A 92 -13.14 -6.22 6.99
C SER A 92 -13.91 -5.23 7.86
N LEU A 93 -14.48 -4.18 7.27
CA LEU A 93 -15.30 -3.20 8.00
C LEU A 93 -16.67 -3.78 8.34
N PRO A 94 -17.25 -3.43 9.51
CA PRO A 94 -18.58 -3.85 9.87
C PRO A 94 -19.62 -3.19 8.97
N PRO A 95 -20.81 -3.81 8.79
CA PRO A 95 -21.89 -3.22 7.99
C PRO A 95 -22.32 -1.83 8.47
N SER A 96 -22.18 -1.55 9.77
CA SER A 96 -22.48 -0.25 10.39
C SER A 96 -21.59 0.89 9.88
N ALA A 97 -20.43 0.56 9.29
CA ALA A 97 -19.52 1.55 8.75
C ALA A 97 -19.94 2.12 7.38
N ASP A 98 -20.99 1.57 6.74
CA ASP A 98 -21.46 2.00 5.40
C ASP A 98 -20.26 2.36 4.49
N SER A 99 -19.37 1.37 4.28
CA SER A 99 -18.10 1.61 3.59
C SER A 99 -18.26 1.69 2.07
N LYS A 100 -17.59 2.67 1.45
CA LYS A 100 -17.49 2.79 -0.02
C LYS A 100 -16.03 2.89 -0.43
N VAL A 101 -15.65 2.20 -1.51
CA VAL A 101 -14.31 2.22 -2.09
C VAL A 101 -14.29 3.00 -3.38
N PHE A 102 -13.39 3.95 -3.49
CA PHE A 102 -13.16 4.77 -4.68
C PHE A 102 -11.75 4.53 -5.22
N LEU A 103 -11.68 3.90 -6.40
CA LEU A 103 -10.42 3.68 -7.11
C LEU A 103 -10.26 4.75 -8.20
N THR A 104 -9.27 5.61 -8.04
CA THR A 104 -9.01 6.73 -8.96
C THR A 104 -7.66 6.61 -9.65
N GLY A 105 -7.56 7.10 -10.89
CA GLY A 105 -6.29 7.31 -11.60
C GLY A 105 -5.63 8.66 -11.26
N MET A 106 -6.30 9.57 -10.53
CA MET A 106 -5.80 10.92 -10.26
C MET A 106 -4.52 10.95 -9.42
N PHE A 107 -4.25 9.91 -8.66
CA PHE A 107 -3.04 9.80 -7.83
C PHE A 107 -1.90 9.06 -8.54
N SER A 108 -2.05 8.77 -9.83
CA SER A 108 -0.95 8.20 -10.61
C SER A 108 0.01 9.31 -11.06
N HIS A 109 1.31 9.11 -10.86
CA HIS A 109 2.36 10.02 -11.30
C HIS A 109 2.63 9.97 -12.82
N SER A 110 1.84 9.21 -13.60
CA SER A 110 1.99 9.06 -15.04
C SER A 110 1.08 10.06 -15.75
N GLN A 111 1.66 10.97 -16.53
CA GLN A 111 0.88 11.86 -17.41
C GLN A 111 0.24 11.04 -18.53
N PRO A 112 -1.05 11.22 -18.79
CA PRO A 112 -1.71 10.51 -19.87
C PRO A 112 -1.38 11.15 -21.24
N ASP A 113 -0.77 10.38 -22.12
CA ASP A 113 -0.33 10.84 -23.45
C ASP A 113 -1.42 10.82 -24.54
N SER A 114 -2.67 10.47 -24.22
CA SER A 114 -3.73 10.31 -25.22
C SER A 114 -5.01 11.08 -24.93
N ALA A 115 -5.75 11.47 -26.01
CA ALA A 115 -7.05 12.14 -25.91
C ALA A 115 -8.12 11.28 -25.14
N ARG A 116 -8.07 9.96 -25.26
CA ARG A 116 -8.94 9.04 -24.51
C ARG A 116 -8.65 9.09 -23.01
N ALA A 117 -7.38 9.25 -22.64
CA ALA A 117 -6.99 9.42 -21.25
C ALA A 117 -7.56 10.71 -20.67
N ARG A 118 -7.59 11.82 -21.44
CA ARG A 118 -8.17 13.11 -20.99
C ARG A 118 -9.67 13.03 -20.71
N LEU A 119 -10.44 12.28 -21.49
CA LEU A 119 -11.87 12.06 -21.23
C LEU A 119 -12.08 11.22 -19.96
N GLY A 120 -11.24 10.23 -19.74
CA GLY A 120 -11.20 9.46 -18.49
C GLY A 120 -10.93 10.35 -17.28
N GLU A 121 -9.98 11.29 -17.39
CA GLU A 121 -9.67 12.26 -16.35
C GLU A 121 -10.84 13.17 -15.98
N ILE A 122 -11.59 13.68 -16.98
CA ILE A 122 -12.77 14.53 -16.72
C ILE A 122 -13.80 13.76 -15.89
N ARG A 123 -14.07 12.51 -16.27
CA ARG A 123 -15.00 11.66 -15.53
C ARG A 123 -14.51 11.40 -14.12
N GLU A 124 -13.23 11.12 -13.93
CA GLU A 124 -12.64 10.91 -12.62
C GLU A 124 -12.67 12.16 -11.74
N ARG A 125 -12.43 13.35 -12.33
CA ARG A 125 -12.56 14.62 -11.59
C ARG A 125 -14.01 14.87 -11.15
N VAL A 126 -14.99 14.60 -11.99
CA VAL A 126 -16.41 14.70 -11.62
C VAL A 126 -16.74 13.73 -10.48
N TRP A 127 -16.29 12.48 -10.58
CA TRP A 127 -16.46 11.50 -9.50
C TRP A 127 -15.78 11.92 -8.20
N PHE A 128 -14.60 12.51 -8.27
CA PHE A 128 -13.90 13.02 -7.10
C PHE A 128 -14.63 14.19 -6.46
N ILE A 129 -15.18 15.12 -7.26
CA ILE A 129 -16.01 16.22 -6.75
C ILE A 129 -17.25 15.67 -6.06
N TYR A 130 -17.92 14.68 -6.67
CA TYR A 130 -19.09 14.03 -6.06
C TYR A 130 -18.73 13.38 -4.72
N LEU A 131 -17.62 12.64 -4.67
CA LEU A 131 -17.10 12.04 -3.45
C LEU A 131 -16.84 13.10 -2.36
N MET A 132 -16.19 14.20 -2.72
CA MET A 132 -15.93 15.29 -1.77
C MET A 132 -17.21 15.91 -1.28
N ALA A 133 -18.20 16.10 -2.14
CA ALA A 133 -19.52 16.61 -1.75
C ALA A 133 -20.25 15.66 -0.78
N GLU A 134 -20.15 14.34 -1.01
CA GLU A 134 -20.69 13.33 -0.09
C GLU A 134 -20.00 13.38 1.29
N ILE A 135 -18.64 13.46 1.31
CA ILE A 135 -17.85 13.53 2.55
C ILE A 135 -18.20 14.79 3.35
N LEU A 136 -18.44 15.90 2.65
CA LEU A 136 -18.77 17.20 3.28
C LEU A 136 -20.26 17.32 3.63
N GLY A 137 -21.07 16.31 3.36
CA GLY A 137 -22.50 16.34 3.63
C GLY A 137 -23.26 17.37 2.78
N LEU A 138 -22.79 17.61 1.55
CA LEU A 138 -23.41 18.56 0.59
C LEU A 138 -24.39 17.88 -0.37
N LEU A 139 -24.57 16.55 -0.25
CA LEU A 139 -25.47 15.72 -1.04
C LEU A 139 -26.43 14.97 -0.15
#